data_b95110dcda825d12e09e05d714a45618
#
_entry.id   b95110dcda825d12e09e05d714a45618
#
_cell.length_a   1.000
_cell.length_b   1.000
_cell.length_c   1.000
_cell.angle_alpha   90.00
_cell.angle_beta   90.00
_cell.angle_gamma   90.00
#
_symmetry.space_group_name_H-M   'P 1'
#
loop_
_entity.id
_entity.type
_entity.pdbx_description
1 polymer ?
#
loop_
_entity_poly.entity_id
_entity_poly.type
_entity_poly.pdbx_seq_one_letter_code
_entity_poly.pdbx_strand_id
1 'polypeptide(L)'
;MSPRDDYLREVGRILRMSEDEFTQVYLLSLGQRPPHPLDPTDGVLMPAAAAWQRAVSGQREISYVNNVQWDLVAYNQPFADIFDGGIPPENTMRWMALADEARDHILTDWETRWAPGILNQIRLAHIQHPENRSLARLNADVKRDKYAGPIYERSTEVYIHPDGDVRPLYHPRKGPGQITMVVSEPASSPGARHVVLLFDLLDEKPTSA
;
A
#
# COMPACT_ATOMS: atom_id res chain seq x y z
N MET A 1 -12.97 -14.83 -12.26
CA MET A 1 -14.15 -13.95 -12.52
C MET A 1 -15.32 -14.85 -12.91
N SER A 2 -16.55 -14.54 -12.49
CA SER A 2 -17.70 -15.37 -12.87
C SER A 2 -18.23 -14.95 -14.25
N PRO A 3 -18.86 -15.84 -15.03
CA PRO A 3 -19.46 -15.49 -16.33
C PRO A 3 -20.44 -14.30 -16.26
N ARG A 4 -21.07 -14.09 -15.09
CA ARG A 4 -21.98 -12.96 -14.86
C ARG A 4 -21.24 -11.64 -14.68
N ASP A 5 -20.06 -11.66 -14.07
CA ASP A 5 -19.21 -10.49 -13.86
C ASP A 5 -18.70 -9.96 -15.22
N ASP A 6 -18.20 -10.85 -16.06
CA ASP A 6 -17.73 -10.50 -17.40
C ASP A 6 -18.84 -9.90 -18.26
N TYR A 7 -20.04 -10.47 -18.18
CA TYR A 7 -21.21 -9.96 -18.89
C TYR A 7 -21.61 -8.55 -18.43
N LEU A 8 -21.69 -8.31 -17.12
CA LEU A 8 -22.04 -6.99 -16.60
C LEU A 8 -20.99 -5.94 -16.97
N ARG A 9 -19.72 -6.29 -16.97
CA ARG A 9 -18.64 -5.41 -17.41
C ARG A 9 -18.76 -5.03 -18.88
N GLU A 10 -19.03 -6.00 -19.73
CA GLU A 10 -19.20 -5.75 -21.14
C GLU A 10 -20.41 -4.86 -21.42
N VAL A 11 -21.54 -5.10 -20.76
CA VAL A 11 -22.73 -4.22 -20.82
C VAL A 11 -22.40 -2.81 -20.35
N GLY A 12 -21.68 -2.67 -19.23
CA GLY A 12 -21.27 -1.37 -18.70
C GLY A 12 -20.40 -0.58 -19.69
N ARG A 13 -19.46 -1.26 -20.34
CA ARG A 13 -18.60 -0.65 -21.38
C ARG A 13 -19.38 -0.23 -22.62
N ILE A 14 -20.25 -1.10 -23.12
CA ILE A 14 -21.09 -0.80 -24.31
C ILE A 14 -21.99 0.41 -24.04
N LEU A 15 -22.59 0.47 -22.87
CA LEU A 15 -23.47 1.56 -22.45
C LEU A 15 -22.71 2.80 -21.96
N ARG A 16 -21.38 2.75 -21.88
CA ARG A 16 -20.53 3.82 -21.38
C ARG A 16 -20.95 4.32 -20.00
N MET A 17 -21.27 3.39 -19.11
CA MET A 17 -21.65 3.71 -17.73
C MET A 17 -20.50 4.40 -16.99
N SER A 18 -20.86 5.34 -16.13
CA SER A 18 -19.94 5.82 -15.09
C SER A 18 -19.67 4.71 -14.07
N GLU A 19 -18.61 4.85 -13.26
CA GLU A 19 -18.31 3.89 -12.18
C GLU A 19 -19.45 3.78 -11.16
N ASP A 20 -20.14 4.88 -10.86
CA ASP A 20 -21.29 4.89 -9.96
C ASP A 20 -22.47 4.12 -10.54
N GLU A 21 -22.81 4.35 -11.82
CA GLU A 21 -23.86 3.61 -12.53
C GLU A 21 -23.54 2.12 -12.61
N PHE A 22 -22.30 1.78 -12.94
CA PHE A 22 -21.85 0.40 -13.00
C PHE A 22 -21.93 -0.28 -11.62
N THR A 23 -21.47 0.42 -10.56
CA THR A 23 -21.56 -0.06 -9.18
C THR A 23 -23.00 -0.31 -8.78
N GLN A 24 -23.93 0.58 -9.14
CA GLN A 24 -25.35 0.43 -8.85
C GLN A 24 -25.96 -0.77 -9.59
N VAL A 25 -25.68 -0.92 -10.88
CA VAL A 25 -26.14 -2.08 -11.68
C VAL A 25 -25.59 -3.38 -11.10
N TYR A 26 -24.33 -3.40 -10.71
CA TYR A 26 -23.67 -4.56 -10.14
C TYR A 26 -24.30 -4.96 -8.80
N LEU A 27 -24.52 -3.98 -7.90
CA LEU A 27 -25.20 -4.18 -6.61
C LEU A 27 -26.61 -4.72 -6.80
N LEU A 28 -27.41 -4.16 -7.72
CA LEU A 28 -28.77 -4.62 -8.00
C LEU A 28 -28.80 -6.02 -8.63
N SER A 29 -27.81 -6.37 -9.41
CA SER A 29 -27.77 -7.65 -10.13
C SER A 29 -27.19 -8.80 -9.33
N LEU A 30 -26.19 -8.53 -8.48
CA LEU A 30 -25.41 -9.56 -7.78
C LEU A 30 -25.40 -9.39 -6.25
N GLY A 31 -25.99 -8.33 -5.71
CA GLY A 31 -26.05 -8.07 -4.28
C GLY A 31 -24.71 -7.68 -3.63
N GLN A 32 -23.69 -7.38 -4.45
CA GLN A 32 -22.36 -7.03 -3.96
C GLN A 32 -21.74 -5.93 -4.84
N ARG A 33 -20.72 -5.25 -4.35
CA ARG A 33 -19.96 -4.29 -5.16
C ARG A 33 -19.10 -4.99 -6.20
N PRO A 34 -18.84 -4.34 -7.36
CA PRO A 34 -17.90 -4.88 -8.33
C PRO A 34 -16.52 -5.05 -7.70
N PRO A 35 -15.84 -6.19 -7.95
CA PRO A 35 -14.50 -6.43 -7.40
C PRO A 35 -13.44 -5.49 -7.98
N HIS A 36 -13.72 -4.92 -9.15
CA HIS A 36 -12.82 -3.97 -9.83
C HIS A 36 -13.63 -2.89 -10.53
N PRO A 37 -13.08 -1.68 -10.77
CA PRO A 37 -13.73 -0.63 -11.55
C PRO A 37 -14.06 -1.12 -12.97
N LEU A 38 -15.07 -0.50 -13.59
CA LEU A 38 -15.50 -0.82 -14.96
C LEU A 38 -14.41 -0.50 -15.98
N ASP A 39 -13.81 0.67 -15.85
CA ASP A 39 -12.71 1.11 -16.69
C ASP A 39 -11.42 1.12 -15.86
N PRO A 40 -10.56 0.10 -16.05
CA PRO A 40 -9.24 0.11 -15.47
C PRO A 40 -8.31 1.03 -16.31
N THR A 41 -8.68 2.30 -16.51
CA THR A 41 -7.76 3.30 -17.08
C THR A 41 -6.51 3.36 -16.22
N ASP A 42 -5.52 2.58 -16.54
CA ASP A 42 -4.32 2.27 -15.76
C ASP A 42 -4.58 2.02 -14.26
N GLY A 43 -5.82 1.67 -13.94
CA GLY A 43 -6.24 1.19 -12.62
C GLY A 43 -6.32 2.26 -11.55
N VAL A 44 -6.29 3.54 -11.88
CA VAL A 44 -6.11 4.52 -10.83
C VAL A 44 -7.22 5.56 -10.84
N LEU A 45 -8.32 5.25 -10.15
CA LEU A 45 -9.12 6.31 -9.55
C LEU A 45 -8.20 7.01 -8.53
N MET A 46 -7.52 8.06 -9.00
CA MET A 46 -6.59 8.80 -8.14
C MET A 46 -7.39 9.52 -7.08
N PRO A 47 -7.05 9.33 -5.80
CA PRO A 47 -7.57 10.21 -4.75
C PRO A 47 -7.32 11.66 -5.16
N ALA A 48 -8.24 12.56 -4.84
CA ALA A 48 -8.08 13.98 -5.10
C ALA A 48 -6.84 14.50 -4.32
N ALA A 49 -5.68 14.51 -4.97
CA ALA A 49 -4.38 14.71 -4.32
C ALA A 49 -4.33 15.99 -3.47
N ALA A 50 -4.89 17.10 -3.96
CA ALA A 50 -4.91 18.37 -3.20
C ALA A 50 -5.77 18.28 -1.91
N ALA A 51 -6.90 17.57 -1.97
CA ALA A 51 -7.75 17.38 -0.80
C ALA A 51 -7.07 16.46 0.23
N TRP A 52 -6.46 15.38 -0.25
CA TRP A 52 -5.71 14.45 0.61
C TRP A 52 -4.46 15.09 1.20
N GLN A 53 -3.72 15.89 0.41
CA GLN A 53 -2.57 16.62 0.93
C GLN A 53 -2.98 17.56 2.08
N ARG A 54 -4.10 18.26 1.94
CA ARG A 54 -4.63 19.09 3.03
C ARG A 54 -5.05 18.27 4.25
N ALA A 55 -5.70 17.13 4.04
CA ALA A 55 -6.14 16.25 5.12
C ALA A 55 -4.98 15.67 5.92
N VAL A 56 -3.96 15.11 5.26
CA VAL A 56 -2.80 14.53 5.94
C VAL A 56 -1.91 15.58 6.59
N SER A 57 -1.79 16.78 5.99
CA SER A 57 -0.99 17.87 6.57
C SER A 57 -1.53 18.38 7.92
N GLY A 58 -2.81 18.14 8.21
CA GLY A 58 -3.42 18.46 9.51
C GLY A 58 -3.18 17.39 10.59
N GLN A 59 -2.58 16.25 10.25
CA GLN A 59 -2.36 15.16 11.19
C GLN A 59 -1.02 15.28 11.90
N ARG A 60 -1.01 14.92 13.18
CA ARG A 60 0.21 14.93 14.03
C ARG A 60 1.05 13.66 13.83
N GLU A 61 0.39 12.55 13.59
CA GLU A 61 1.02 11.25 13.37
C GLU A 61 1.59 11.13 11.96
N ILE A 62 2.51 10.22 11.75
CA ILE A 62 3.04 9.91 10.43
C ILE A 62 1.89 9.47 9.53
N SER A 63 1.66 10.18 8.42
CA SER A 63 0.51 9.91 7.57
C SER A 63 0.82 10.13 6.10
N TYR A 64 0.32 9.20 5.28
CA TYR A 64 0.43 9.29 3.82
C TYR A 64 -0.71 8.58 3.10
N VAL A 65 -0.91 8.94 1.84
CA VAL A 65 -1.86 8.29 0.93
C VAL A 65 -1.11 7.78 -0.27
N ASN A 66 -1.37 6.55 -0.65
CA ASN A 66 -0.91 6.00 -1.91
C ASN A 66 -2.07 5.46 -2.76
N ASN A 67 -1.82 5.31 -4.07
CA ASN A 67 -2.75 4.70 -4.99
C ASN A 67 -2.67 3.16 -4.94
N VAL A 68 -3.44 2.47 -5.79
CA VAL A 68 -3.45 1.00 -5.89
C VAL A 68 -2.08 0.41 -6.24
N GLN A 69 -1.22 1.18 -6.92
CA GLN A 69 0.14 0.78 -7.31
C GLN A 69 1.19 1.16 -6.26
N TRP A 70 0.75 1.73 -5.13
CA TRP A 70 1.58 2.30 -4.06
C TRP A 70 2.40 3.53 -4.45
N ASP A 71 2.04 4.23 -5.55
CA ASP A 71 2.62 5.52 -5.81
C ASP A 71 2.10 6.53 -4.78
N LEU A 72 3.02 7.34 -4.27
CA LEU A 72 2.72 8.30 -3.21
C LEU A 72 1.90 9.47 -3.78
N VAL A 73 0.72 9.69 -3.21
CA VAL A 73 -0.23 10.73 -3.64
C VAL A 73 -0.16 11.96 -2.75
N ALA A 74 -0.08 11.74 -1.43
CA ALA A 74 -0.02 12.80 -0.43
C ALA A 74 0.70 12.29 0.82
N TYR A 75 1.35 13.20 1.55
CA TYR A 75 2.04 12.87 2.80
C TYR A 75 2.20 14.12 3.69
N ASN A 76 2.45 13.91 4.98
CA ASN A 76 2.75 14.99 5.91
C ASN A 76 4.25 15.07 6.23
N GLN A 77 4.65 16.13 6.92
CA GLN A 77 6.05 16.32 7.31
C GLN A 77 6.60 15.19 8.18
N PRO A 78 5.86 14.66 9.19
CA PRO A 78 6.33 13.49 9.95
C PRO A 78 6.67 12.27 9.09
N PHE A 79 5.95 12.03 7.99
CA PHE A 79 6.30 10.98 7.04
C PHE A 79 7.58 11.32 6.27
N ALA A 80 7.71 12.55 5.78
CA ALA A 80 8.92 12.99 5.08
C ALA A 80 10.18 12.88 5.97
N ASP A 81 10.04 13.11 7.28
CA ASP A 81 11.13 13.05 8.25
C ASP A 81 11.75 11.65 8.45
N ILE A 82 11.13 10.59 7.91
CA ILE A 82 11.68 9.23 7.90
C ILE A 82 12.78 9.07 6.85
N PHE A 83 12.77 9.90 5.80
CA PHE A 83 13.65 9.75 4.64
C PHE A 83 14.80 10.75 4.67
N ASP A 84 15.93 10.34 4.13
CA ASP A 84 17.09 11.22 4.00
C ASP A 84 16.74 12.47 3.17
N GLY A 85 17.21 13.62 3.63
CA GLY A 85 16.88 14.90 3.00
C GLY A 85 15.40 15.29 3.05
N GLY A 86 14.52 14.52 3.72
CA GLY A 86 13.08 14.78 3.79
C GLY A 86 12.34 14.53 2.48
N ILE A 87 12.88 13.69 1.61
CA ILE A 87 12.33 13.40 0.28
C ILE A 87 11.79 11.95 0.27
N PRO A 88 10.47 11.76 0.40
CA PRO A 88 9.87 10.44 0.31
C PRO A 88 10.02 9.80 -1.08
N PRO A 89 10.01 8.46 -1.17
CA PRO A 89 10.05 7.75 -2.44
C PRO A 89 8.77 7.95 -3.24
N GLU A 90 8.86 7.94 -4.56
CA GLU A 90 7.69 8.00 -5.44
C GLU A 90 6.74 6.83 -5.24
N ASN A 91 7.27 5.65 -4.94
CA ASN A 91 6.50 4.42 -4.70
C ASN A 91 6.94 3.78 -3.36
N THR A 92 6.03 3.77 -2.41
CA THR A 92 6.31 3.33 -1.03
C THR A 92 6.61 1.84 -0.95
N MET A 93 5.90 1.01 -1.68
CA MET A 93 6.09 -0.44 -1.64
C MET A 93 7.40 -0.86 -2.30
N ARG A 94 7.76 -0.20 -3.41
CA ARG A 94 9.05 -0.41 -4.07
C ARG A 94 10.21 -0.06 -3.15
N TRP A 95 10.11 1.06 -2.44
CA TRP A 95 11.10 1.47 -1.47
C TRP A 95 11.24 0.45 -0.34
N MET A 96 10.12 0.06 0.28
CA MET A 96 10.14 -0.92 1.37
C MET A 96 10.72 -2.27 0.94
N ALA A 97 10.46 -2.71 -0.30
CA ALA A 97 10.89 -4.01 -0.78
C ALA A 97 12.33 -4.02 -1.31
N LEU A 98 12.82 -2.94 -1.93
CA LEU A 98 14.01 -2.97 -2.77
C LEU A 98 15.10 -1.96 -2.40
N ALA A 99 14.81 -0.93 -1.59
CA ALA A 99 15.80 0.07 -1.23
C ALA A 99 16.70 -0.41 -0.09
N ASP A 100 18.01 -0.27 -0.24
CA ASP A 100 18.98 -0.61 0.80
C ASP A 100 18.76 0.26 2.05
N GLU A 101 18.45 1.57 1.89
CA GLU A 101 18.10 2.45 3.00
C GLU A 101 16.94 1.89 3.86
N ALA A 102 15.89 1.39 3.20
CA ALA A 102 14.77 0.79 3.90
C ALA A 102 15.18 -0.43 4.71
N ARG A 103 15.97 -1.32 4.10
CA ARG A 103 16.34 -2.61 4.67
C ARG A 103 17.36 -2.49 5.79
N ASP A 104 18.37 -1.63 5.60
CA ASP A 104 19.55 -1.59 6.44
C ASP A 104 19.42 -0.55 7.57
N HIS A 105 18.55 0.46 7.38
CA HIS A 105 18.55 1.62 8.28
C HIS A 105 17.19 1.93 8.91
N ILE A 106 16.08 1.75 8.19
CA ILE A 106 14.77 2.25 8.64
C ILE A 106 13.87 1.12 9.14
N LEU A 107 13.70 0.06 8.34
CA LEU A 107 12.78 -1.04 8.65
C LEU A 107 13.51 -2.10 9.48
N THR A 108 13.61 -1.86 10.78
CA THR A 108 14.31 -2.75 11.72
C THR A 108 13.81 -4.19 11.57
N ASP A 109 14.72 -5.16 11.59
CA ASP A 109 14.43 -6.59 11.37
C ASP A 109 13.69 -6.83 10.04
N TRP A 110 14.10 -6.13 8.96
CA TRP A 110 13.42 -6.12 7.68
C TRP A 110 13.09 -7.53 7.17
N GLU A 111 14.04 -8.44 7.19
CA GLU A 111 13.91 -9.80 6.64
C GLU A 111 12.76 -10.60 7.29
N THR A 112 12.55 -10.42 8.58
CA THR A 112 11.61 -11.22 9.38
C THR A 112 10.32 -10.49 9.72
N ARG A 113 10.38 -9.16 9.89
CA ARG A 113 9.25 -8.37 10.37
C ARG A 113 8.52 -7.61 9.27
N TRP A 114 9.21 -7.29 8.17
CA TRP A 114 8.64 -6.46 7.10
C TRP A 114 8.50 -7.22 5.78
N ALA A 115 9.57 -7.84 5.30
CA ALA A 115 9.62 -8.45 3.98
C ALA A 115 8.50 -9.46 3.72
N PRO A 116 8.15 -10.40 4.60
CA PRO A 116 7.11 -11.39 4.31
C PRO A 116 5.78 -10.75 3.96
N GLY A 117 5.34 -9.76 4.75
CA GLY A 117 4.09 -9.05 4.52
C GLY A 117 4.10 -8.19 3.26
N ILE A 118 5.18 -7.42 3.05
CA ILE A 118 5.37 -6.56 1.88
C ILE A 118 5.35 -7.38 0.59
N LEU A 119 6.13 -8.46 0.55
CA LEU A 119 6.29 -9.28 -0.65
C LEU A 119 5.01 -10.02 -1.01
N ASN A 120 4.26 -10.47 -0.01
CA ASN A 120 2.95 -11.09 -0.25
C ASN A 120 1.92 -10.08 -0.78
N GLN A 121 1.92 -8.84 -0.28
CA GLN A 121 1.04 -7.81 -0.83
C GLN A 121 1.37 -7.51 -2.31
N ILE A 122 2.65 -7.44 -2.67
CA ILE A 122 3.07 -7.25 -4.07
C ILE A 122 2.59 -8.41 -4.94
N ARG A 123 2.73 -9.64 -4.45
CA ARG A 123 2.24 -10.85 -5.15
C ARG A 123 0.73 -10.79 -5.38
N LEU A 124 -0.04 -10.51 -4.32
CA LEU A 124 -1.50 -10.45 -4.39
C LEU A 124 -1.98 -9.36 -5.33
N ALA A 125 -1.41 -8.17 -5.25
CA ALA A 125 -1.78 -7.07 -6.13
C ALA A 125 -1.48 -7.40 -7.61
N HIS A 126 -0.35 -8.04 -7.90
CA HIS A 126 -0.06 -8.49 -9.25
C HIS A 126 -1.06 -9.54 -9.76
N ILE A 127 -1.50 -10.46 -8.90
CA ILE A 127 -2.52 -11.46 -9.24
C ILE A 127 -3.90 -10.80 -9.46
N GLN A 128 -4.25 -9.81 -8.64
CA GLN A 128 -5.53 -9.10 -8.73
C GLN A 128 -5.61 -8.17 -9.94
N HIS A 129 -4.47 -7.61 -10.36
CA HIS A 129 -4.37 -6.65 -11.47
C HIS A 129 -3.32 -7.10 -12.50
N PRO A 130 -3.56 -8.23 -13.21
CA PRO A 130 -2.55 -8.81 -14.10
C PRO A 130 -2.20 -7.92 -15.30
N GLU A 131 -3.11 -7.04 -15.71
CA GLU A 131 -2.92 -6.06 -16.79
C GLU A 131 -2.10 -4.83 -16.36
N ASN A 132 -1.91 -4.63 -15.06
CA ASN A 132 -1.20 -3.47 -14.54
C ASN A 132 0.32 -3.64 -14.70
N ARG A 133 0.88 -2.87 -15.64
CA ARG A 133 2.31 -2.95 -16.00
C ARG A 133 3.25 -2.53 -14.87
N SER A 134 2.85 -1.57 -14.04
CA SER A 134 3.67 -1.11 -12.91
C SER A 134 3.79 -2.19 -11.85
N LEU A 135 2.68 -2.84 -11.49
CA LEU A 135 2.66 -3.97 -10.57
C LEU A 135 3.42 -5.18 -11.13
N ALA A 136 3.26 -5.47 -12.41
CA ALA A 136 4.01 -6.56 -13.06
C ALA A 136 5.52 -6.30 -13.03
N ARG A 137 5.95 -5.05 -13.28
CA ARG A 137 7.36 -4.64 -13.20
C ARG A 137 7.89 -4.77 -11.77
N LEU A 138 7.18 -4.23 -10.77
CA LEU A 138 7.57 -4.33 -9.37
C LEU A 138 7.71 -5.79 -8.94
N ASN A 139 6.73 -6.64 -9.27
CA ASN A 139 6.77 -8.07 -8.98
C ASN A 139 7.98 -8.77 -9.63
N ALA A 140 8.31 -8.43 -10.88
CA ALA A 140 9.49 -8.98 -11.58
C ALA A 140 10.81 -8.50 -10.96
N ASP A 141 10.89 -7.25 -10.50
CA ASP A 141 12.08 -6.70 -9.86
C ASP A 141 12.32 -7.35 -8.49
N VAL A 142 11.26 -7.55 -7.71
CA VAL A 142 11.31 -8.26 -6.42
C VAL A 142 11.85 -9.69 -6.61
N LYS A 143 11.36 -10.43 -7.61
CA LYS A 143 11.81 -11.79 -7.88
C LYS A 143 13.30 -11.88 -8.24
N ARG A 144 13.83 -10.84 -8.87
CA ARG A 144 15.25 -10.77 -9.29
C ARG A 144 16.18 -10.23 -8.21
N ASP A 145 15.62 -9.62 -7.17
CA ASP A 145 16.42 -9.02 -6.10
C ASP A 145 17.08 -10.10 -5.23
N LYS A 146 18.34 -9.87 -4.89
CA LYS A 146 19.17 -10.84 -4.17
C LYS A 146 18.69 -11.14 -2.75
N TYR A 147 17.99 -10.21 -2.11
CA TYR A 147 17.47 -10.35 -0.74
C TYR A 147 15.98 -10.67 -0.73
N ALA A 148 15.19 -9.91 -1.47
CA ALA A 148 13.75 -10.08 -1.51
C ALA A 148 13.32 -11.36 -2.25
N GLY A 149 14.02 -11.73 -3.34
CA GLY A 149 13.67 -12.88 -4.16
C GLY A 149 13.58 -14.19 -3.39
N PRO A 150 14.61 -14.59 -2.61
CA PRO A 150 14.55 -15.81 -1.80
C PRO A 150 13.43 -15.83 -0.77
N ILE A 151 13.09 -14.69 -0.17
CA ILE A 151 11.95 -14.56 0.77
C ILE A 151 10.63 -14.68 0.01
N TYR A 152 10.52 -14.00 -1.13
CA TYR A 152 9.36 -14.06 -2.00
C TYR A 152 9.01 -15.48 -2.42
N GLU A 153 10.00 -16.27 -2.81
CA GLU A 153 9.79 -17.66 -3.25
C GLU A 153 9.38 -18.59 -2.09
N ARG A 154 9.89 -18.35 -0.88
CA ARG A 154 9.58 -19.18 0.30
C ARG A 154 8.24 -18.82 0.94
N SER A 155 7.81 -17.56 0.83
CA SER A 155 6.58 -17.07 1.48
C SER A 155 5.36 -17.41 0.62
N THR A 156 4.54 -18.33 1.11
CA THR A 156 3.28 -18.76 0.47
C THR A 156 2.05 -18.29 1.23
N GLU A 157 2.21 -17.67 2.38
CA GLU A 157 1.11 -17.24 3.23
C GLU A 157 0.40 -16.03 2.64
N VAL A 158 -0.94 -16.08 2.66
CA VAL A 158 -1.76 -14.91 2.36
C VAL A 158 -1.69 -13.99 3.58
N TYR A 159 -1.04 -12.84 3.40
CA TYR A 159 -0.92 -11.85 4.45
C TYR A 159 -1.91 -10.71 4.20
N ILE A 160 -2.87 -10.59 5.09
CA ILE A 160 -3.74 -9.42 5.18
C ILE A 160 -3.20 -8.58 6.35
N HIS A 161 -2.90 -7.32 6.09
CA HIS A 161 -2.47 -6.39 7.13
C HIS A 161 -3.60 -6.20 8.15
N PRO A 162 -3.49 -6.69 9.38
CA PRO A 162 -4.46 -6.35 10.41
C PRO A 162 -4.26 -4.90 10.84
N ASP A 163 -5.36 -4.18 11.06
CA ASP A 163 -5.29 -2.91 11.79
C ASP A 163 -4.66 -3.14 13.16
N GLY A 164 -3.77 -2.24 13.55
CA GLY A 164 -3.02 -2.36 14.79
C GLY A 164 -1.78 -3.26 14.69
N ASP A 165 -1.35 -3.66 13.50
CA ASP A 165 -0.08 -4.39 13.34
C ASP A 165 1.10 -3.54 13.83
N VAL A 166 1.92 -4.13 14.70
CA VAL A 166 3.04 -3.47 15.34
C VAL A 166 4.35 -3.96 14.74
N ARG A 167 5.17 -3.01 14.26
CA ARG A 167 6.46 -3.30 13.64
C ARG A 167 7.57 -2.42 14.16
N PRO A 168 8.78 -2.95 14.32
CA PRO A 168 9.94 -2.16 14.71
C PRO A 168 10.36 -1.23 13.55
N LEU A 169 10.71 0.00 13.90
CA LEU A 169 11.16 1.01 12.96
C LEU A 169 12.22 1.90 13.62
N TYR A 170 13.29 2.19 12.91
CA TYR A 170 14.25 3.20 13.31
C TYR A 170 13.88 4.54 12.67
N HIS A 171 13.53 5.51 13.50
CA HIS A 171 13.23 6.85 13.01
C HIS A 171 14.51 7.71 13.04
N PRO A 172 14.97 8.28 11.90
CA PRO A 172 16.26 8.98 11.83
C PRO A 172 16.44 10.11 12.84
N ARG A 173 15.35 10.79 13.19
CA ARG A 173 15.38 11.91 14.15
C ARG A 173 15.04 11.52 15.59
N LYS A 174 14.36 10.39 15.80
CA LYS A 174 13.86 10.00 17.12
C LYS A 174 14.56 8.77 17.69
N GLY A 175 15.23 7.97 16.85
CA GLY A 175 15.89 6.74 17.25
C GLY A 175 15.00 5.49 17.10
N PRO A 176 15.40 4.38 17.75
CA PRO A 176 14.69 3.11 17.63
C PRO A 176 13.31 3.18 18.28
N GLY A 177 12.34 2.62 17.61
CA GLY A 177 10.96 2.60 18.07
C GLY A 177 10.15 1.50 17.42
N GLN A 178 8.86 1.59 17.59
CA GLN A 178 7.88 0.76 16.92
C GLN A 178 6.77 1.63 16.33
N ILE A 179 6.15 1.14 15.30
CA ILE A 179 4.95 1.75 14.74
C ILE A 179 3.77 0.81 14.90
N THR A 180 2.60 1.40 15.20
CA THR A 180 1.32 0.74 15.05
C THR A 180 0.66 1.26 13.78
N MET A 181 0.29 0.38 12.87
CA MET A 181 -0.30 0.76 11.58
C MET A 181 -1.81 0.77 11.64
N VAL A 182 -2.40 1.87 11.14
CA VAL A 182 -3.84 2.00 10.88
C VAL A 182 -4.02 2.31 9.40
N VAL A 183 -4.80 1.50 8.72
CA VAL A 183 -5.01 1.63 7.28
C VAL A 183 -6.49 1.77 6.96
N SER A 184 -6.83 2.74 6.13
CA SER A 184 -8.18 2.91 5.62
C SER A 184 -8.17 3.05 4.10
N GLU A 185 -9.24 2.58 3.46
CA GLU A 185 -9.43 2.70 2.02
C GLU A 185 -10.37 3.85 1.72
N PRO A 186 -9.95 4.84 0.89
CA PRO A 186 -10.83 5.89 0.44
C PRO A 186 -11.99 5.33 -0.40
N ALA A 187 -13.23 5.60 0.00
CA ALA A 187 -14.42 5.02 -0.64
C ALA A 187 -14.54 5.35 -2.14
N SER A 188 -14.03 6.51 -2.56
CA SER A 188 -14.04 6.96 -3.97
C SER A 188 -12.85 6.47 -4.80
N SER A 189 -11.91 5.76 -4.19
CA SER A 189 -10.68 5.30 -4.85
C SER A 189 -10.33 3.89 -4.37
N PRO A 190 -11.06 2.87 -4.80
CA PRO A 190 -10.83 1.49 -4.39
C PRO A 190 -9.39 1.05 -4.65
N GLY A 191 -8.79 0.40 -3.65
CA GLY A 191 -7.39 -0.03 -3.68
C GLY A 191 -6.36 1.04 -3.30
N ALA A 192 -6.74 2.32 -3.26
CA ALA A 192 -5.91 3.35 -2.63
C ALA A 192 -5.90 3.15 -1.11
N ARG A 193 -4.86 3.62 -0.44
CA ARG A 193 -4.71 3.47 1.02
C ARG A 193 -4.31 4.78 1.66
N HIS A 194 -5.04 5.15 2.69
CA HIS A 194 -4.61 6.15 3.65
C HIS A 194 -4.01 5.41 4.85
N VAL A 195 -2.76 5.67 5.13
CA VAL A 195 -1.98 4.99 6.16
C VAL A 195 -1.61 5.99 7.24
N VAL A 196 -1.85 5.62 8.49
CA VAL A 196 -1.40 6.35 9.67
C VAL A 196 -0.50 5.42 10.48
N LEU A 197 0.69 5.90 10.81
CA LEU A 197 1.66 5.18 11.62
C LEU A 197 1.81 5.90 12.96
N LEU A 198 1.38 5.25 14.02
CA LEU A 198 1.57 5.71 15.39
C LEU A 198 2.96 5.27 15.85
N PHE A 199 3.85 6.22 16.09
CA PHE A 199 5.23 5.92 16.44
C PHE A 199 5.48 6.07 17.94
N ASP A 200 5.92 4.98 18.57
CA ASP A 200 6.34 4.92 19.95
C ASP A 200 7.84 4.66 20.04
N LEU A 201 8.56 5.45 20.83
CA LEU A 201 9.95 5.17 21.16
C LEU A 201 10.05 3.88 21.98
N LEU A 202 11.03 3.06 21.69
CA LEU A 202 11.40 2.00 22.61
C LEU A 202 12.10 2.65 23.80
N ASP A 203 11.54 2.50 25.01
CA ASP A 203 12.19 2.91 26.23
C ASP A 203 13.56 2.23 26.32
N GLU A 204 14.63 3.01 26.51
CA GLU A 204 15.93 2.44 26.90
C GLU A 204 15.68 1.63 28.18
N LYS A 205 15.83 0.30 28.09
CA LYS A 205 15.83 -0.52 29.29
C LYS A 205 16.87 0.08 30.27
N PRO A 206 16.52 0.42 31.52
CA PRO A 206 17.51 0.87 32.48
C PRO A 206 18.59 -0.19 32.55
N THR A 207 19.80 0.20 32.17
CA THR A 207 20.99 -0.65 32.33
C THR A 207 21.06 -1.04 33.81
N SER A 208 20.73 -2.30 34.11
CA SER A 208 20.88 -2.84 35.45
C SER A 208 22.35 -2.77 35.82
N ALA A 209 22.66 -1.89 36.74
CA ALA A 209 23.96 -1.77 37.38
C ALA A 209 24.26 -2.98 38.25
#